data_6b6e3c9857f8af2337dfdbdb5d0e7d3a
#
_entry.id   6b6e3c9857f8af2337dfdbdb5d0e7d3a
#
_cell.length_a   1.000
_cell.length_b   1.000
_cell.length_c   1.000
_cell.angle_alpha   90.00
_cell.angle_beta   90.00
_cell.angle_gamma   90.00
#
_symmetry.space_group_name_H-M   'P 1'
#
loop_
_entity.id
_entity.type
_entity.pdbx_description
1 polymer ?
#
loop_
_entity_poly.entity_id
_entity_poly.type
_entity_poly.pdbx_seq_one_letter_code
_entity_poly.pdbx_strand_id
1 'polypeptide(L)'
;NLLINFSFFLLHSYLSLFSRAQNNHISPLWDGYTMKKLVLLIALFSGYFLYAQGVKKTYVIHSVKHSPKIDGILDDAVWNDCEVANQFLMLEPGNGDREKKGFETEVKIAYDNHAIYFAISMRDPNPDSILTQFSQRDSYNNNNDWFGVFINPFNDGLNDFNFWVTAAGVQADSRTTGNGDDFGWNTVWKSHTRITENGWVLELSIPYQSLRFPEKGAGEWGLNMIRSIRRSREQYSWNFIDKQISSYELQAGILTGVTDIEPPLRLSIIPNVTGSYSAVPSVEEGSEGVYTTSQSFNAGADIKYGLTESFTLDMTLLPDFTQVAFDKQVLNLGPFENRFDEQRQFFKEGIELFNKGGLFYSRRIGGAPKNITNTNLSELKDVSQNTTRMLNATKISGRTTANLGIGFLNAITAPN
;
A
#
# COMPACT_ATOMS: atom_id res chain seq x y z
N ASN A 1 0.37 24.30 6.52
CA ASN A 1 0.19 25.39 5.50
C ASN A 1 -1.22 25.98 5.49
N LEU A 2 -2.28 25.20 5.72
CA LEU A 2 -3.66 25.75 5.75
C LEU A 2 -3.89 26.67 6.95
N LEU A 3 -3.39 26.31 8.13
CA LEU A 3 -3.52 27.11 9.34
C LEU A 3 -2.66 28.38 9.35
N ILE A 4 -1.46 28.32 8.74
CA ILE A 4 -0.60 29.49 8.56
C ILE A 4 -1.27 30.49 7.59
N ASN A 5 -1.83 29.99 6.48
CA ASN A 5 -2.60 30.82 5.54
C ASN A 5 -3.87 31.39 6.18
N PHE A 6 -4.55 30.64 7.06
CA PHE A 6 -5.73 31.13 7.77
C PHE A 6 -5.37 32.23 8.80
N SER A 7 -4.26 32.07 9.50
CA SER A 7 -3.75 33.09 10.45
C SER A 7 -3.29 34.35 9.72
N PHE A 8 -2.63 34.22 8.56
CA PHE A 8 -2.24 35.36 7.70
C PHE A 8 -3.47 36.04 7.09
N PHE A 9 -4.46 35.26 6.66
CA PHE A 9 -5.71 35.80 6.10
C PHE A 9 -6.52 36.54 7.14
N LEU A 10 -6.64 36.03 8.37
CA LEU A 10 -7.28 36.69 9.48
C LEU A 10 -6.54 37.99 9.86
N LEU A 11 -5.20 37.96 9.91
CA LEU A 11 -4.39 39.14 10.24
C LEU A 11 -4.53 40.21 9.15
N HIS A 12 -4.53 39.82 7.87
CA HIS A 12 -4.68 40.75 6.73
C HIS A 12 -6.10 41.32 6.64
N SER A 13 -7.11 40.53 6.82
CA SER A 13 -8.51 40.97 6.89
C SER A 13 -8.76 41.88 8.07
N TYR A 14 -8.12 41.64 9.20
CA TYR A 14 -8.23 42.47 10.40
C TYR A 14 -7.51 43.80 10.25
N LEU A 15 -6.30 43.83 9.67
CA LEU A 15 -5.58 45.08 9.34
C LEU A 15 -6.35 45.95 8.37
N SER A 16 -7.03 45.37 7.38
CA SER A 16 -7.88 46.10 6.41
C SER A 16 -9.14 46.67 7.06
N LEU A 17 -9.76 45.96 8.02
CA LEU A 17 -10.91 46.40 8.80
C LEU A 17 -10.52 47.55 9.76
N PHE A 18 -9.32 47.43 10.38
CA PHE A 18 -8.81 48.49 11.27
C PHE A 18 -8.50 49.81 10.53
N SER A 19 -7.90 49.70 9.35
CA SER A 19 -7.66 50.87 8.46
C SER A 19 -8.97 51.52 8.04
N ARG A 20 -10.03 50.78 7.76
CA ARG A 20 -11.36 51.30 7.41
C ARG A 20 -12.08 51.90 8.63
N ALA A 21 -11.91 51.36 9.82
CA ALA A 21 -12.50 51.90 11.03
C ALA A 21 -11.90 53.26 11.44
N GLN A 22 -10.60 53.47 11.24
CA GLN A 22 -9.95 54.78 11.47
C GLN A 22 -10.45 55.87 10.52
N ASN A 23 -10.80 55.50 9.30
CA ASN A 23 -11.28 56.49 8.29
C ASN A 23 -12.76 56.88 8.49
N ASN A 24 -13.55 56.13 9.28
CA ASN A 24 -15.00 56.36 9.40
C ASN A 24 -15.45 56.85 10.79
N HIS A 25 -14.55 57.35 11.65
CA HIS A 25 -14.87 57.88 12.99
C HIS A 25 -15.75 56.97 13.89
N ILE A 26 -15.68 55.64 13.68
CA ILE A 26 -16.35 54.67 14.57
C ILE A 26 -15.41 54.41 15.72
N SER A 27 -15.86 54.66 16.98
CA SER A 27 -15.08 54.37 18.17
C SER A 27 -14.78 52.88 18.21
N PRO A 28 -13.52 52.44 18.33
CA PRO A 28 -13.19 51.00 18.39
C PRO A 28 -13.78 50.43 19.69
N LEU A 29 -14.51 49.32 19.55
CA LEU A 29 -15.12 48.55 20.66
C LEU A 29 -14.11 48.06 21.70
N TRP A 30 -12.80 48.20 21.42
CA TRP A 30 -11.70 47.73 22.26
C TRP A 30 -10.60 48.77 22.33
N ASP A 31 -10.03 48.96 23.53
CA ASP A 31 -8.89 49.87 23.67
C ASP A 31 -7.60 49.25 23.06
N GLY A 32 -6.68 50.12 22.62
CA GLY A 32 -5.44 49.68 21.96
C GLY A 32 -4.53 48.81 22.84
N TYR A 33 -4.77 48.77 24.16
CA TYR A 33 -4.02 47.97 25.11
C TYR A 33 -4.50 46.51 25.12
N THR A 34 -5.80 46.30 25.07
CA THR A 34 -6.44 44.97 24.99
C THR A 34 -6.09 44.28 23.66
N MET A 35 -6.04 45.03 22.57
CA MET A 35 -5.61 44.54 21.25
C MET A 35 -4.14 44.09 21.24
N LYS A 36 -3.24 44.88 21.82
CA LYS A 36 -1.82 44.48 21.91
C LYS A 36 -1.64 43.17 22.69
N LYS A 37 -2.41 43.00 23.78
CA LYS A 37 -2.38 41.74 24.55
C LYS A 37 -2.92 40.56 23.75
N LEU A 38 -3.99 40.74 22.98
CA LEU A 38 -4.57 39.70 22.14
C LEU A 38 -3.59 39.26 21.04
N VAL A 39 -2.94 40.21 20.37
CA VAL A 39 -1.91 39.92 19.35
C VAL A 39 -0.71 39.22 19.98
N LEU A 40 -0.28 39.63 21.17
CA LEU A 40 0.82 38.97 21.88
C LEU A 40 0.43 37.54 22.29
N LEU A 41 -0.81 37.32 22.72
CA LEU A 41 -1.34 36.03 23.09
C LEU A 41 -1.43 35.07 21.86
N ILE A 42 -1.89 35.58 20.74
CA ILE A 42 -1.93 34.84 19.45
C ILE A 42 -0.50 34.52 18.99
N ALA A 43 0.44 35.46 19.11
CA ALA A 43 1.84 35.23 18.77
C ALA A 43 2.52 34.20 19.69
N LEU A 44 2.21 34.25 20.99
CA LEU A 44 2.68 33.22 21.94
C LEU A 44 2.06 31.86 21.67
N PHE A 45 0.76 31.80 21.40
CA PHE A 45 0.09 30.54 21.02
C PHE A 45 0.60 29.97 19.70
N SER A 46 0.83 30.80 18.68
CA SER A 46 1.42 30.35 17.41
C SER A 46 2.86 29.87 17.57
N GLY A 47 3.64 30.51 18.47
CA GLY A 47 4.97 30.02 18.85
C GLY A 47 4.96 28.65 19.55
N TYR A 48 3.96 28.40 20.40
CA TYR A 48 3.79 27.08 21.03
C TYR A 48 3.40 25.99 20.02
N PHE A 49 2.57 26.29 19.03
CA PHE A 49 2.20 25.35 17.97
C PHE A 49 3.36 25.00 17.04
N LEU A 50 4.30 25.91 16.80
CA LEU A 50 5.50 25.65 16.00
C LEU A 50 6.53 24.75 16.75
N TYR A 51 6.49 24.72 18.07
CA TYR A 51 7.39 23.88 18.86
C TYR A 51 6.86 22.44 19.05
N ALA A 52 5.60 22.17 18.72
CA ALA A 52 4.96 20.86 18.92
C ALA A 52 5.17 19.88 17.74
N GLN A 53 5.73 20.31 16.62
CA GLN A 53 6.17 19.37 15.58
C GLN A 53 7.55 18.82 15.98
N GLY A 54 7.57 17.58 16.47
CA GLY A 54 8.82 16.86 16.71
C GLY A 54 9.74 16.95 15.50
N VAL A 55 11.06 17.13 15.72
CA VAL A 55 12.05 17.19 14.66
C VAL A 55 12.01 15.86 13.90
N LYS A 56 11.61 15.90 12.63
CA LYS A 56 11.62 14.73 11.76
C LYS A 56 13.07 14.27 11.53
N LYS A 57 13.31 12.96 11.65
CA LYS A 57 14.59 12.38 11.27
C LYS A 57 14.79 12.52 9.76
N THR A 58 16.01 12.78 9.36
CA THR A 58 16.43 12.85 7.96
C THR A 58 17.48 11.80 7.68
N TYR A 59 17.37 11.11 6.56
CA TYR A 59 18.37 10.20 6.03
C TYR A 59 18.86 10.73 4.70
N VAL A 60 20.18 10.89 4.55
CA VAL A 60 20.80 11.29 3.28
C VAL A 60 21.25 10.04 2.55
N ILE A 61 20.59 9.77 1.42
CA ILE A 61 20.90 8.60 0.59
C ILE A 61 21.93 8.96 -0.49
N HIS A 62 22.79 8.02 -0.84
CA HIS A 62 23.80 8.19 -1.88
C HIS A 62 23.60 7.19 -3.02
N SER A 63 23.90 7.63 -4.25
CA SER A 63 23.88 6.75 -5.40
C SER A 63 25.08 5.80 -5.40
N VAL A 64 24.86 4.56 -5.84
CA VAL A 64 25.91 3.55 -5.96
C VAL A 64 26.09 3.13 -7.42
N LYS A 65 27.32 2.76 -7.78
CA LYS A 65 27.68 2.35 -9.14
C LYS A 65 27.29 0.89 -9.47
N HIS A 66 27.25 0.08 -8.44
CA HIS A 66 26.94 -1.35 -8.54
C HIS A 66 25.82 -1.69 -7.58
N SER A 67 24.79 -2.32 -8.09
CA SER A 67 23.68 -2.79 -7.28
C SER A 67 24.16 -3.85 -6.27
N PRO A 68 23.72 -3.81 -5.01
CA PRO A 68 24.00 -4.88 -4.05
C PRO A 68 23.30 -6.18 -4.48
N LYS A 69 23.85 -7.29 -4.02
CA LYS A 69 23.26 -8.60 -4.19
C LYS A 69 22.29 -8.85 -3.04
N ILE A 70 21.04 -9.14 -3.39
CA ILE A 70 19.99 -9.40 -2.39
C ILE A 70 20.00 -10.88 -2.03
N ASP A 71 20.87 -11.27 -1.09
CA ASP A 71 21.07 -12.67 -0.66
C ASP A 71 21.03 -12.89 0.86
N GLY A 72 20.73 -11.83 1.62
CA GLY A 72 20.66 -11.87 3.09
C GLY A 72 22.01 -11.89 3.76
N ILE A 73 23.08 -11.39 3.09
CA ILE A 73 24.41 -11.23 3.65
C ILE A 73 24.83 -9.77 3.44
N LEU A 74 24.97 -9.01 4.52
CA LEU A 74 25.26 -7.57 4.46
C LEU A 74 26.75 -7.30 4.27
N ASP A 75 27.42 -8.01 3.34
CA ASP A 75 28.87 -7.90 3.08
C ASP A 75 29.22 -7.11 1.81
N ASP A 76 28.23 -6.65 1.06
CA ASP A 76 28.47 -5.85 -0.13
C ASP A 76 29.15 -4.52 0.22
N ALA A 77 30.18 -4.16 -0.56
CA ALA A 77 30.97 -2.95 -0.35
C ALA A 77 30.14 -1.66 -0.36
N VAL A 78 29.02 -1.66 -1.06
CA VAL A 78 28.10 -0.51 -1.14
C VAL A 78 27.56 -0.07 0.23
N TRP A 79 27.46 -1.01 1.17
CA TRP A 79 26.97 -0.73 2.53
C TRP A 79 27.96 -0.02 3.43
N ASN A 80 29.25 0.03 3.06
CA ASN A 80 30.30 0.64 3.90
C ASN A 80 30.19 2.16 3.95
N ASP A 81 29.76 2.79 2.85
CA ASP A 81 29.70 4.26 2.72
C ASP A 81 28.31 4.82 3.06
N CYS A 82 27.33 3.96 3.40
CA CYS A 82 25.98 4.38 3.73
C CYS A 82 25.87 4.89 5.16
N GLU A 83 25.08 5.95 5.35
CA GLU A 83 24.64 6.35 6.68
C GLU A 83 23.83 5.24 7.35
N VAL A 84 23.79 5.23 8.68
CA VAL A 84 23.03 4.25 9.45
C VAL A 84 21.80 4.93 10.08
N ALA A 85 20.63 4.55 9.62
CA ALA A 85 19.38 4.87 10.29
C ALA A 85 19.22 3.93 11.50
N ASN A 86 19.19 4.50 12.70
CA ASN A 86 19.10 3.77 13.97
C ASN A 86 18.22 4.53 14.98
N GLN A 87 18.28 4.13 16.26
CA GLN A 87 17.54 4.73 17.36
C GLN A 87 16.03 4.72 17.10
N PHE A 88 15.49 3.55 16.78
CA PHE A 88 14.07 3.36 16.64
C PHE A 88 13.37 3.63 17.97
N LEU A 89 12.15 4.14 17.89
CA LEU A 89 11.34 4.50 19.04
C LEU A 89 10.09 3.63 19.11
N MET A 90 9.72 3.24 20.30
CA MET A 90 8.55 2.38 20.54
C MET A 90 7.28 3.04 19.98
N LEU A 91 6.57 2.31 19.16
CA LEU A 91 5.24 2.62 18.67
C LEU A 91 4.18 1.88 19.49
N GLU A 92 4.40 0.59 19.75
CA GLU A 92 3.51 -0.27 20.52
C GLU A 92 4.29 -1.11 21.55
N PRO A 93 3.74 -1.41 22.74
CA PRO A 93 2.46 -0.94 23.33
C PRO A 93 2.57 0.47 23.90
N GLY A 94 3.79 0.97 24.16
CA GLY A 94 4.07 2.31 24.61
C GLY A 94 4.00 3.34 23.49
N ASN A 95 4.67 4.47 23.65
CA ASN A 95 4.88 5.44 22.58
C ASN A 95 6.08 6.35 22.92
N GLY A 96 7.17 6.25 22.16
CA GLY A 96 8.35 7.10 22.25
C GLY A 96 9.50 6.57 23.08
N ASP A 97 9.38 5.43 23.77
CA ASP A 97 10.50 4.79 24.46
C ASP A 97 11.54 4.30 23.46
N ARG A 98 12.80 4.23 23.88
CA ARG A 98 13.87 3.68 23.05
C ARG A 98 13.80 2.16 22.96
N GLU A 99 14.40 1.61 21.91
CA GLU A 99 14.63 0.17 21.79
C GLU A 99 15.35 -0.36 23.05
N LYS A 100 14.95 -1.57 23.46
CA LYS A 100 15.62 -2.27 24.56
C LYS A 100 17.04 -2.63 24.16
N LYS A 101 17.97 -2.59 25.11
CA LYS A 101 19.35 -3.02 24.90
C LYS A 101 19.40 -4.45 24.38
N GLY A 102 20.13 -4.65 23.28
CA GLY A 102 20.23 -5.93 22.60
C GLY A 102 19.17 -6.15 21.49
N PHE A 103 18.26 -5.20 21.29
CA PHE A 103 17.23 -5.24 20.24
C PHE A 103 17.40 -4.09 19.24
N GLU A 104 18.61 -3.55 19.14
CA GLU A 104 18.89 -2.42 18.27
C GLU A 104 18.63 -2.77 16.80
N THR A 105 18.06 -1.82 16.08
CA THR A 105 17.79 -1.90 14.65
C THR A 105 18.68 -0.90 13.90
N GLU A 106 19.37 -1.37 12.88
CA GLU A 106 20.22 -0.56 12.01
C GLU A 106 19.79 -0.76 10.55
N VAL A 107 19.60 0.32 9.82
CA VAL A 107 19.25 0.31 8.41
C VAL A 107 20.21 1.16 7.62
N LYS A 108 20.70 0.62 6.51
CA LYS A 108 21.48 1.33 5.51
C LYS A 108 20.69 1.37 4.22
N ILE A 109 20.72 2.50 3.51
CA ILE A 109 19.91 2.73 2.31
C ILE A 109 20.83 3.25 1.21
N ALA A 110 20.72 2.65 0.03
CA ALA A 110 21.46 3.05 -1.18
C ALA A 110 20.51 3.07 -2.38
N TYR A 111 20.89 3.71 -3.46
CA TYR A 111 20.14 3.66 -4.70
C TYR A 111 21.04 3.69 -5.94
N ASP A 112 20.49 3.21 -7.05
CA ASP A 112 21.08 3.37 -8.39
C ASP A 112 20.00 3.82 -9.39
N ASN A 113 20.22 3.70 -10.68
CA ASN A 113 19.25 4.08 -11.71
C ASN A 113 18.08 3.10 -11.84
N HIS A 114 18.07 1.99 -11.10
CA HIS A 114 17.05 0.94 -11.25
C HIS A 114 16.16 0.77 -10.02
N ALA A 115 16.75 0.93 -8.82
CA ALA A 115 16.07 0.61 -7.58
C ALA A 115 16.62 1.39 -6.38
N ILE A 116 15.83 1.40 -5.30
CA ILE A 116 16.28 1.74 -3.97
C ILE A 116 16.51 0.43 -3.19
N TYR A 117 17.59 0.38 -2.42
CA TYR A 117 18.07 -0.79 -1.71
C TYR A 117 18.14 -0.53 -0.22
N PHE A 118 17.79 -1.54 0.57
CA PHE A 118 17.85 -1.48 2.02
C PHE A 118 18.62 -2.68 2.55
N ALA A 119 19.55 -2.44 3.47
CA ALA A 119 20.21 -3.46 4.28
C ALA A 119 19.84 -3.24 5.74
N ILE A 120 19.17 -4.21 6.34
CA ILE A 120 18.58 -4.10 7.68
C ILE A 120 19.19 -5.15 8.58
N SER A 121 19.76 -4.71 9.71
CA SER A 121 20.21 -5.58 10.80
C SER A 121 19.35 -5.36 12.03
N MET A 122 18.76 -6.43 12.53
CA MET A 122 17.86 -6.41 13.68
C MET A 122 18.40 -7.33 14.75
N ARG A 123 19.02 -6.76 15.78
CA ARG A 123 19.57 -7.53 16.89
C ARG A 123 18.47 -8.20 17.71
N ASP A 124 18.77 -9.37 18.20
CA ASP A 124 17.93 -10.13 19.11
C ASP A 124 18.82 -11.04 19.97
N PRO A 125 18.80 -10.87 21.30
CA PRO A 125 19.63 -11.71 22.19
C PRO A 125 19.21 -13.17 22.23
N ASN A 126 18.01 -13.52 21.71
CA ASN A 126 17.50 -14.88 21.66
C ASN A 126 17.01 -15.22 20.24
N PRO A 127 17.88 -15.42 19.25
CA PRO A 127 17.49 -15.64 17.86
C PRO A 127 16.58 -16.84 17.66
N ASP A 128 16.73 -17.89 18.47
CA ASP A 128 15.87 -19.08 18.44
C ASP A 128 14.40 -18.78 18.81
N SER A 129 14.15 -17.64 19.40
CA SER A 129 12.80 -17.19 19.78
C SER A 129 12.15 -16.27 18.76
N ILE A 130 12.82 -16.00 17.64
CA ILE A 130 12.27 -15.21 16.53
C ILE A 130 11.14 -16.02 15.88
N LEU A 131 9.98 -15.42 15.74
CA LEU A 131 8.82 -16.08 15.19
C LEU A 131 8.83 -16.06 13.67
N THR A 132 8.83 -17.24 13.05
CA THR A 132 9.02 -17.47 11.61
C THR A 132 7.91 -18.33 11.00
N GLN A 133 6.67 -18.09 11.38
CA GLN A 133 5.55 -18.85 10.81
C GLN A 133 5.37 -18.52 9.33
N PHE A 134 5.37 -19.52 8.46
CA PHE A 134 5.06 -19.35 7.05
C PHE A 134 3.59 -18.95 6.87
N SER A 135 3.33 -18.02 5.97
CA SER A 135 2.00 -17.55 5.62
C SER A 135 1.91 -17.29 4.12
N GLN A 136 0.71 -17.00 3.63
CA GLN A 136 0.52 -16.54 2.26
C GLN A 136 1.09 -15.11 2.09
N ARG A 137 1.44 -14.72 0.86
CA ARG A 137 1.75 -13.34 0.52
C ARG A 137 0.66 -12.41 1.06
N ASP A 138 1.03 -11.21 1.50
CA ASP A 138 0.19 -10.18 2.10
C ASP A 138 -0.39 -10.51 3.49
N SER A 139 -0.04 -11.68 4.04
CA SER A 139 -0.42 -12.10 5.40
C SER A 139 0.75 -11.96 6.38
N TYR A 140 1.35 -10.77 6.45
CA TYR A 140 2.57 -10.52 7.23
C TYR A 140 2.33 -10.45 8.75
N ASN A 141 1.15 -10.00 9.19
CA ASN A 141 0.86 -9.73 10.62
C ASN A 141 0.27 -10.95 11.36
N ASN A 142 0.70 -12.15 11.01
CA ASN A 142 0.35 -13.39 11.71
C ASN A 142 1.27 -13.59 12.92
N ASN A 143 1.71 -14.83 13.17
CA ASN A 143 2.63 -15.15 14.24
C ASN A 143 4.09 -15.05 13.76
N ASN A 144 4.51 -13.86 13.34
CA ASN A 144 5.82 -13.58 12.73
C ASN A 144 6.42 -12.30 13.29
N ASP A 145 7.74 -12.28 13.42
CA ASP A 145 8.51 -11.05 13.46
C ASP A 145 8.55 -10.48 12.03
N TRP A 146 8.46 -9.16 11.88
CA TRP A 146 8.47 -8.52 10.57
C TRP A 146 9.13 -7.13 10.60
N PHE A 147 9.55 -6.69 9.42
CA PHE A 147 10.03 -5.34 9.17
C PHE A 147 9.25 -4.72 8.01
N GLY A 148 8.87 -3.45 8.13
CA GLY A 148 8.15 -2.70 7.12
C GLY A 148 8.89 -1.43 6.72
N VAL A 149 8.88 -1.12 5.42
CA VAL A 149 9.39 0.12 4.81
C VAL A 149 8.22 0.86 4.18
N PHE A 150 8.06 2.14 4.50
CA PHE A 150 6.99 3.01 4.06
C PHE A 150 7.60 4.20 3.33
N ILE A 151 7.36 4.29 2.03
CA ILE A 151 7.97 5.29 1.14
C ILE A 151 6.88 6.15 0.51
N ASN A 152 7.01 7.46 0.64
CA ASN A 152 6.16 8.45 -0.01
C ASN A 152 7.01 9.37 -0.89
N PRO A 153 7.17 9.08 -2.19
CA PRO A 153 8.01 9.88 -3.06
C PRO A 153 7.50 11.29 -3.34
N PHE A 154 6.22 11.56 -3.03
CA PHE A 154 5.63 12.90 -3.14
C PHE A 154 5.69 13.68 -1.84
N ASN A 155 6.04 13.02 -0.74
CA ASN A 155 6.04 13.57 0.63
C ASN A 155 4.73 14.33 0.97
N ASP A 156 3.61 13.83 0.45
CA ASP A 156 2.29 14.45 0.58
C ASP A 156 1.50 13.94 1.81
N GLY A 157 2.03 12.90 2.49
CA GLY A 157 1.41 12.25 3.63
C GLY A 157 0.07 11.56 3.32
N LEU A 158 -0.14 11.17 2.07
CA LEU A 158 -1.40 10.59 1.62
C LEU A 158 -1.24 9.27 0.85
N ASN A 159 -0.09 9.06 0.23
CA ASN A 159 0.11 7.99 -0.74
C ASN A 159 1.42 7.24 -0.48
N ASP A 160 1.47 6.44 0.57
CA ASP A 160 2.63 5.62 0.87
C ASP A 160 2.61 4.32 0.03
N PHE A 161 3.80 3.90 -0.38
CA PHE A 161 4.08 2.57 -0.89
C PHE A 161 4.71 1.77 0.24
N ASN A 162 4.07 0.70 0.62
CA ASN A 162 4.40 -0.05 1.81
C ASN A 162 4.91 -1.44 1.44
N PHE A 163 6.01 -1.85 2.07
CA PHE A 163 6.67 -3.13 1.81
C PHE A 163 7.00 -3.79 3.14
N TRP A 164 6.44 -4.96 3.42
CA TRP A 164 6.75 -5.73 4.63
C TRP A 164 7.41 -7.04 4.28
N VAL A 165 8.34 -7.44 5.11
CA VAL A 165 8.95 -8.78 5.05
C VAL A 165 8.95 -9.39 6.44
N THR A 166 8.47 -10.62 6.54
CA THR A 166 8.55 -11.39 7.78
C THR A 166 9.94 -12.03 7.92
N ALA A 167 10.32 -12.39 9.13
CA ALA A 167 11.55 -13.14 9.37
C ALA A 167 11.59 -14.50 8.65
N ALA A 168 10.43 -15.05 8.27
CA ALA A 168 10.28 -16.22 7.42
C ALA A 168 10.43 -15.92 5.91
N GLY A 169 10.65 -14.66 5.51
CA GLY A 169 10.81 -14.26 4.11
C GLY A 169 9.49 -14.04 3.35
N VAL A 170 8.35 -14.02 4.03
CA VAL A 170 7.06 -13.73 3.39
C VAL A 170 6.97 -12.23 3.12
N GLN A 171 6.69 -11.88 1.86
CA GLN A 171 6.49 -10.51 1.42
C GLN A 171 5.02 -10.10 1.53
N ALA A 172 4.81 -8.82 1.85
CA ALA A 172 3.53 -8.15 1.68
C ALA A 172 3.78 -6.76 1.13
N ASP A 173 2.90 -6.29 0.27
CA ASP A 173 2.92 -4.94 -0.26
C ASP A 173 1.52 -4.35 -0.29
N SER A 174 1.45 -3.06 -0.01
CA SER A 174 0.22 -2.29 -0.14
C SER A 174 0.50 -0.87 -0.59
N ARG A 175 -0.57 -0.20 -0.92
CA ARG A 175 -0.56 1.25 -1.13
C ARG A 175 -1.53 1.90 -0.15
N THR A 176 -1.04 2.86 0.65
CA THR A 176 -1.93 3.64 1.51
C THR A 176 -2.77 4.58 0.66
N THR A 177 -4.06 4.62 0.96
CA THR A 177 -5.05 5.48 0.31
C THR A 177 -5.87 6.18 1.40
N GLY A 178 -6.68 7.16 1.02
CA GLY A 178 -7.58 7.83 1.97
C GLY A 178 -8.58 6.89 2.70
N ASN A 179 -8.65 5.61 2.30
CA ASN A 179 -9.50 4.58 2.91
C ASN A 179 -8.69 3.54 3.71
N GLY A 180 -7.38 3.74 3.88
CA GLY A 180 -6.46 2.79 4.51
C GLY A 180 -5.60 2.04 3.50
N ASP A 181 -4.95 0.97 3.94
CA ASP A 181 -4.03 0.17 3.13
C ASP A 181 -4.75 -0.73 2.14
N ASP A 182 -4.44 -0.55 0.85
CA ASP A 182 -4.93 -1.39 -0.24
C ASP A 182 -3.93 -2.51 -0.55
N PHE A 183 -4.13 -3.69 0.03
CA PHE A 183 -3.39 -4.93 -0.25
C PHE A 183 -3.80 -5.58 -1.58
N GLY A 184 -4.75 -5.01 -2.30
CA GLY A 184 -5.03 -5.40 -3.69
C GLY A 184 -3.96 -4.91 -4.65
N TRP A 185 -3.23 -3.85 -4.29
CA TRP A 185 -2.07 -3.39 -5.04
C TRP A 185 -0.91 -4.36 -4.87
N ASN A 186 -0.36 -4.83 -5.99
CA ASN A 186 0.79 -5.76 -6.01
C ASN A 186 1.86 -5.25 -6.95
N THR A 187 3.12 -5.49 -6.57
CA THR A 187 4.27 -5.15 -7.39
C THR A 187 5.38 -6.21 -7.28
N VAL A 188 6.35 -6.14 -8.19
CA VAL A 188 7.48 -7.07 -8.21
C VAL A 188 8.70 -6.39 -7.59
N TRP A 189 9.17 -6.94 -6.49
CA TRP A 189 10.35 -6.49 -5.76
C TRP A 189 11.10 -7.68 -5.14
N LYS A 190 12.31 -7.47 -4.67
CA LYS A 190 13.14 -8.55 -4.14
C LYS A 190 13.40 -8.34 -2.66
N SER A 191 13.41 -9.41 -1.91
CA SER A 191 13.86 -9.44 -0.53
C SER A 191 14.55 -10.76 -0.20
N HIS A 192 15.45 -10.73 0.76
CA HIS A 192 16.04 -11.92 1.33
C HIS A 192 16.25 -11.74 2.82
N THR A 193 15.88 -12.73 3.60
CA THR A 193 16.01 -12.74 5.06
C THR A 193 16.94 -13.87 5.50
N ARG A 194 17.65 -13.66 6.60
CA ARG A 194 18.47 -14.69 7.24
C ARG A 194 18.46 -14.50 8.74
N ILE A 195 18.20 -15.59 9.47
CA ILE A 195 18.46 -15.64 10.92
C ILE A 195 19.96 -15.79 11.13
N THR A 196 20.50 -15.02 12.06
CA THR A 196 21.92 -14.99 12.44
C THR A 196 22.07 -15.28 13.93
N GLU A 197 23.30 -15.46 14.40
CA GLU A 197 23.61 -15.65 15.84
C GLU A 197 23.21 -14.46 16.71
N ASN A 198 23.08 -13.26 16.12
CA ASN A 198 22.81 -12.00 16.83
C ASN A 198 21.43 -11.43 16.56
N GLY A 199 20.53 -12.15 15.86
CA GLY A 199 19.21 -11.68 15.47
C GLY A 199 18.85 -12.12 14.05
N TRP A 200 18.35 -11.21 13.22
CA TRP A 200 18.06 -11.50 11.82
C TRP A 200 18.40 -10.28 10.94
N VAL A 201 18.65 -10.57 9.69
CA VAL A 201 18.98 -9.57 8.68
C VAL A 201 17.97 -9.65 7.53
N LEU A 202 17.81 -8.54 6.83
CA LEU A 202 16.93 -8.41 5.69
C LEU A 202 17.57 -7.50 4.66
N GLU A 203 17.59 -7.92 3.42
CA GLU A 203 17.88 -7.07 2.28
C GLU A 203 16.66 -6.89 1.39
N LEU A 204 16.47 -5.68 0.87
CA LEU A 204 15.40 -5.30 -0.05
C LEU A 204 15.96 -4.62 -1.29
N SER A 205 15.32 -4.87 -2.43
CA SER A 205 15.48 -4.10 -3.65
C SER A 205 14.09 -3.73 -4.17
N ILE A 206 13.76 -2.45 -4.15
CA ILE A 206 12.48 -1.90 -4.59
C ILE A 206 12.72 -1.17 -5.92
N PRO A 207 12.33 -1.74 -7.07
CA PRO A 207 12.52 -1.12 -8.37
C PRO A 207 11.68 0.15 -8.51
N TYR A 208 12.19 1.15 -9.21
CA TYR A 208 11.45 2.40 -9.45
C TYR A 208 10.15 2.20 -10.23
N GLN A 209 10.03 1.13 -11.03
CA GLN A 209 8.76 0.78 -11.67
C GLN A 209 7.64 0.46 -10.67
N SER A 210 7.98 0.09 -9.43
CA SER A 210 7.06 -0.16 -8.32
C SER A 210 6.63 1.11 -7.61
N LEU A 211 7.31 2.22 -7.83
CA LEU A 211 7.05 3.51 -7.19
C LEU A 211 6.46 4.51 -8.19
N ARG A 212 5.78 5.50 -7.67
CA ARG A 212 5.38 6.69 -8.44
C ARG A 212 6.07 7.88 -7.82
N PHE A 213 6.81 8.62 -8.62
CA PHE A 213 7.52 9.83 -8.19
C PHE A 213 7.53 10.87 -9.31
N PRO A 214 7.74 12.17 -8.98
CA PRO A 214 7.74 13.26 -9.96
C PRO A 214 8.88 13.12 -10.99
N GLU A 215 8.63 13.49 -12.26
CA GLU A 215 9.60 13.42 -13.36
C GLU A 215 10.88 14.24 -13.12
N LYS A 216 10.76 15.36 -12.43
CA LYS A 216 11.93 16.20 -12.12
C LYS A 216 12.52 15.83 -10.78
N GLY A 217 13.16 14.69 -10.77
CA GLY A 217 14.08 14.29 -9.69
C GLY A 217 13.66 14.71 -8.30
N ALA A 218 13.93 13.96 -7.47
CA ALA A 218 13.99 13.95 -6.08
C ALA A 218 13.88 15.29 -5.40
N GLY A 219 12.76 15.51 -4.93
CA GLY A 219 12.57 16.30 -3.74
C GLY A 219 12.92 15.45 -2.50
N GLU A 220 12.44 15.86 -1.38
CA GLU A 220 12.40 15.09 -0.16
C GLU A 220 11.30 14.05 -0.26
N TRP A 221 11.64 12.77 -0.06
CA TRP A 221 10.66 11.69 0.06
C TRP A 221 10.29 11.48 1.52
N GLY A 222 9.05 11.17 1.79
CA GLY A 222 8.65 10.64 3.09
C GLY A 222 9.20 9.22 3.25
N LEU A 223 9.79 8.93 4.43
CA LEU A 223 10.28 7.61 4.77
C LEU A 223 9.95 7.30 6.22
N ASN A 224 9.37 6.13 6.46
CA ASN A 224 9.40 5.53 7.78
C ASN A 224 9.70 4.04 7.67
N MET A 225 10.14 3.47 8.77
CA MET A 225 10.47 2.05 8.88
C MET A 225 9.97 1.56 10.23
N ILE A 226 9.37 0.38 10.25
CA ILE A 226 8.79 -0.20 11.46
C ILE A 226 9.30 -1.63 11.61
N ARG A 227 9.82 -1.97 12.78
CA ARG A 227 10.14 -3.32 13.21
C ARG A 227 9.08 -3.83 14.17
N SER A 228 8.64 -5.07 14.01
CA SER A 228 7.77 -5.76 14.95
C SER A 228 8.44 -6.98 15.56
N ILE A 229 8.42 -7.05 16.88
CA ILE A 229 8.88 -8.19 17.68
C ILE A 229 7.63 -8.89 18.24
N ARG A 230 7.19 -9.93 17.56
CA ARG A 230 5.87 -10.52 17.79
C ARG A 230 5.70 -11.12 19.18
N ARG A 231 6.73 -11.79 19.72
CA ARG A 231 6.68 -12.46 21.02
C ARG A 231 6.42 -11.51 22.19
N SER A 232 6.93 -10.26 22.09
CA SER A 232 6.69 -9.22 23.09
C SER A 232 5.58 -8.26 22.70
N ARG A 233 5.01 -8.38 21.46
CA ARG A 233 4.03 -7.47 20.86
C ARG A 233 4.53 -6.02 20.79
N GLU A 234 5.81 -5.85 20.61
CA GLU A 234 6.45 -4.56 20.51
C GLU A 234 6.63 -4.17 19.05
N GLN A 235 6.41 -2.89 18.76
CA GLN A 235 6.73 -2.27 17.49
C GLN A 235 7.56 -1.02 17.73
N TYR A 236 8.54 -0.80 16.86
CA TYR A 236 9.45 0.32 16.91
C TYR A 236 9.51 1.00 15.55
N SER A 237 9.34 2.32 15.50
CA SER A 237 9.43 3.12 14.26
C SER A 237 10.70 3.93 14.23
N TRP A 238 11.28 4.09 13.03
CA TRP A 238 12.49 4.90 12.86
C TRP A 238 12.24 6.38 13.17
N ASN A 239 11.26 7.00 12.51
CA ASN A 239 10.79 8.32 12.90
C ASN A 239 9.66 8.17 13.91
N PHE A 240 9.64 9.05 14.92
CA PHE A 240 8.61 9.02 15.94
C PHE A 240 7.21 9.18 15.33
N ILE A 241 6.30 8.36 15.77
CA ILE A 241 4.87 8.42 15.43
C ILE A 241 4.10 8.66 16.71
N ASP A 242 3.46 9.82 16.82
CA ASP A 242 2.54 10.12 17.89
C ASP A 242 1.18 9.49 17.60
N LYS A 243 0.78 8.52 18.42
CA LYS A 243 -0.51 7.81 18.27
C LYS A 243 -1.74 8.69 18.51
N GLN A 244 -1.58 9.87 19.04
CA GLN A 244 -2.67 10.84 19.20
C GLN A 244 -3.01 11.56 17.88
N ILE A 245 -2.10 11.51 16.90
CA ILE A 245 -2.29 12.07 15.56
C ILE A 245 -2.80 10.96 14.63
N SER A 246 -3.95 11.17 14.01
CA SER A 246 -4.67 10.14 13.25
C SER A 246 -3.98 9.69 11.95
N SER A 247 -3.02 10.45 11.40
CA SER A 247 -2.30 10.07 10.17
C SER A 247 -0.85 9.75 10.49
N TYR A 248 -0.44 8.52 10.26
CA TYR A 248 0.94 8.05 10.41
C TYR A 248 1.82 8.55 9.25
N GLU A 249 1.25 8.67 8.07
CA GLU A 249 1.90 9.09 6.82
C GLU A 249 2.45 10.52 6.92
N LEU A 250 1.69 11.43 7.57
CA LEU A 250 2.13 12.81 7.82
C LEU A 250 3.32 12.90 8.77
N GLN A 251 3.55 11.84 9.55
CA GLN A 251 4.60 11.77 10.56
C GLN A 251 5.85 11.02 10.07
N ALA A 252 5.93 10.71 8.78
CA ALA A 252 7.11 10.12 8.19
C ALA A 252 8.33 11.04 8.36
N GLY A 253 9.51 10.46 8.54
CA GLY A 253 10.79 11.13 8.41
C GLY A 253 11.07 11.53 6.96
N ILE A 254 12.27 12.02 6.69
CA ILE A 254 12.65 12.55 5.38
C ILE A 254 13.80 11.72 4.82
N LEU A 255 13.65 11.26 3.59
CA LEU A 255 14.72 10.72 2.76
C LEU A 255 15.09 11.79 1.74
N THR A 256 16.36 12.19 1.71
CA THR A 256 16.88 13.21 0.79
C THR A 256 18.12 12.71 0.06
N GLY A 257 18.45 13.34 -1.08
CA GLY A 257 19.63 12.97 -1.88
C GLY A 257 19.34 12.04 -3.06
N VAL A 258 18.11 11.65 -3.29
CA VAL A 258 17.73 10.95 -4.52
C VAL A 258 17.75 11.96 -5.66
N THR A 259 18.66 11.81 -6.62
CA THR A 259 18.81 12.69 -7.78
C THR A 259 19.02 11.88 -9.05
N ASP A 260 18.76 12.50 -10.18
CA ASP A 260 19.11 11.95 -11.50
C ASP A 260 18.50 10.57 -11.80
N ILE A 261 17.33 10.26 -11.21
CA ILE A 261 16.54 9.09 -11.56
C ILE A 261 15.44 9.51 -12.54
N GLU A 262 15.33 8.76 -13.63
CA GLU A 262 14.23 8.90 -14.59
C GLU A 262 13.13 7.88 -14.28
N PRO A 263 11.85 8.28 -14.26
CA PRO A 263 10.76 7.33 -14.11
C PRO A 263 10.81 6.27 -15.22
N PRO A 264 10.99 4.98 -14.89
CA PRO A 264 11.06 3.95 -15.91
C PRO A 264 9.69 3.74 -16.56
N LEU A 265 9.70 3.10 -17.74
CA LEU A 265 8.47 2.62 -18.37
C LEU A 265 7.76 1.66 -17.40
N ARG A 266 6.61 2.04 -16.93
CA ARG A 266 5.79 1.22 -16.01
C ARG A 266 4.89 0.29 -16.81
N LEU A 267 5.49 -0.74 -17.42
CA LEU A 267 4.79 -1.78 -18.14
C LEU A 267 5.08 -3.13 -17.50
N SER A 268 4.03 -3.80 -17.06
CA SER A 268 4.08 -5.20 -16.59
C SER A 268 3.16 -6.04 -17.46
N ILE A 269 3.67 -7.16 -17.95
CA ILE A 269 2.92 -8.16 -18.71
C ILE A 269 3.14 -9.49 -17.99
N ILE A 270 2.06 -10.09 -17.51
CA ILE A 270 2.07 -11.36 -16.77
C ILE A 270 1.28 -12.38 -17.57
N PRO A 271 1.94 -13.18 -18.44
CA PRO A 271 1.27 -14.27 -19.14
C PRO A 271 0.89 -15.37 -18.16
N ASN A 272 -0.25 -15.99 -18.38
CA ASN A 272 -0.71 -17.13 -17.62
C ASN A 272 -1.13 -18.27 -18.58
N VAL A 273 -0.90 -19.51 -18.15
CA VAL A 273 -1.30 -20.72 -18.86
C VAL A 273 -1.82 -21.70 -17.81
N THR A 274 -3.04 -22.19 -18.02
CA THR A 274 -3.67 -23.15 -17.11
C THR A 274 -4.19 -24.35 -17.87
N GLY A 275 -3.81 -25.54 -17.39
CA GLY A 275 -4.39 -26.81 -17.80
C GLY A 275 -5.19 -27.41 -16.66
N SER A 276 -6.43 -27.82 -16.88
CA SER A 276 -7.21 -28.54 -15.88
C SER A 276 -7.71 -29.88 -16.41
N TYR A 277 -7.72 -30.86 -15.51
CA TYR A 277 -8.35 -32.16 -15.69
C TYR A 277 -9.33 -32.35 -14.54
N SER A 278 -10.58 -32.59 -14.84
CA SER A 278 -11.58 -32.92 -13.82
C SER A 278 -12.23 -34.26 -14.10
N ALA A 279 -12.48 -35.03 -13.05
CA ALA A 279 -13.22 -36.26 -13.08
C ALA A 279 -14.33 -36.17 -12.03
N VAL A 280 -15.58 -36.16 -12.49
CA VAL A 280 -16.76 -36.04 -11.61
C VAL A 280 -17.52 -37.35 -11.68
N PRO A 281 -17.95 -37.94 -10.54
CA PRO A 281 -18.80 -39.13 -10.55
C PRO A 281 -20.06 -38.90 -11.38
N SER A 282 -20.41 -39.85 -12.23
CA SER A 282 -21.65 -39.80 -12.99
C SER A 282 -22.86 -39.89 -12.04
N VAL A 283 -23.85 -39.05 -12.25
CA VAL A 283 -25.07 -39.00 -11.43
C VAL A 283 -26.19 -39.89 -12.00
N GLU A 284 -25.94 -40.58 -13.13
CA GLU A 284 -26.93 -41.45 -13.76
C GLU A 284 -27.12 -42.74 -12.93
N GLU A 285 -28.39 -43.10 -12.72
CA GLU A 285 -28.81 -44.30 -11.97
C GLU A 285 -28.20 -45.56 -12.65
N GLY A 286 -27.40 -46.33 -11.92
CA GLY A 286 -26.75 -47.54 -12.44
C GLY A 286 -25.29 -47.31 -12.94
N SER A 287 -24.73 -46.10 -12.81
CA SER A 287 -23.35 -45.78 -13.18
C SER A 287 -22.39 -45.65 -12.00
N GLU A 288 -22.59 -46.47 -10.96
CA GLU A 288 -21.67 -46.51 -9.82
C GLU A 288 -20.23 -46.79 -10.28
N GLY A 289 -19.30 -45.86 -9.97
CA GLY A 289 -17.89 -45.97 -10.36
C GLY A 289 -17.54 -45.43 -11.74
N VAL A 290 -18.50 -44.86 -12.50
CA VAL A 290 -18.23 -44.20 -13.76
C VAL A 290 -17.96 -42.70 -13.49
N TYR A 291 -16.89 -42.18 -14.09
CA TYR A 291 -16.51 -40.78 -14.00
C TYR A 291 -16.65 -40.11 -15.36
N THR A 292 -17.30 -38.98 -15.39
CA THR A 292 -17.23 -38.05 -16.53
C THR A 292 -15.98 -37.22 -16.41
N THR A 293 -15.12 -37.28 -17.40
CA THR A 293 -13.84 -36.55 -17.40
C THR A 293 -13.92 -35.36 -18.34
N SER A 294 -13.38 -34.23 -17.93
CA SER A 294 -13.20 -33.06 -18.78
C SER A 294 -11.77 -32.51 -18.71
N GLN A 295 -11.32 -31.98 -19.81
CA GLN A 295 -10.02 -31.32 -19.90
C GLN A 295 -10.23 -29.91 -20.44
N SER A 296 -9.54 -28.93 -19.85
CA SER A 296 -9.53 -27.59 -20.40
C SER A 296 -8.12 -27.01 -20.41
N PHE A 297 -7.87 -26.15 -21.38
CA PHE A 297 -6.63 -25.41 -21.52
C PHE A 297 -6.97 -23.95 -21.77
N ASN A 298 -6.40 -23.08 -20.95
CA ASN A 298 -6.55 -21.62 -21.06
C ASN A 298 -5.18 -20.97 -21.11
N ALA A 299 -5.06 -19.93 -21.93
CA ALA A 299 -3.90 -19.04 -21.97
C ALA A 299 -4.39 -17.60 -21.99
N GLY A 300 -3.79 -16.76 -21.18
CA GLY A 300 -4.18 -15.36 -21.02
C GLY A 300 -3.00 -14.50 -20.60
N ALA A 301 -3.27 -13.22 -20.35
CA ALA A 301 -2.26 -12.30 -19.86
C ALA A 301 -2.92 -11.15 -19.08
N ASP A 302 -2.26 -10.73 -18.02
CA ASP A 302 -2.54 -9.48 -17.32
C ASP A 302 -1.52 -8.42 -17.74
N ILE A 303 -2.01 -7.23 -18.08
CA ILE A 303 -1.21 -6.10 -18.55
C ILE A 303 -1.49 -4.92 -17.65
N LYS A 304 -0.43 -4.36 -17.08
CA LYS A 304 -0.51 -3.12 -16.30
C LYS A 304 0.41 -2.10 -16.95
N TYR A 305 -0.13 -0.94 -17.28
CA TYR A 305 0.60 0.15 -17.91
C TYR A 305 0.32 1.49 -17.25
N GLY A 306 1.37 2.16 -16.80
CA GLY A 306 1.30 3.52 -16.30
C GLY A 306 1.15 4.50 -17.48
N LEU A 307 -0.06 4.98 -17.74
CA LEU A 307 -0.33 5.96 -18.81
C LEU A 307 0.33 7.30 -18.53
N THR A 308 0.24 7.76 -17.30
CA THR A 308 0.89 8.97 -16.76
C THR A 308 1.29 8.70 -15.32
N GLU A 309 1.98 9.62 -14.66
CA GLU A 309 2.29 9.50 -13.23
C GLU A 309 1.05 9.20 -12.36
N SER A 310 -0.09 9.73 -12.77
CA SER A 310 -1.36 9.67 -12.01
C SER A 310 -2.36 8.65 -12.53
N PHE A 311 -2.21 8.14 -13.76
CA PHE A 311 -3.17 7.21 -14.36
C PHE A 311 -2.53 5.88 -14.72
N THR A 312 -3.25 4.81 -14.42
CA THR A 312 -2.86 3.43 -14.74
C THR A 312 -3.94 2.78 -15.58
N LEU A 313 -3.52 2.05 -16.61
CA LEU A 313 -4.31 1.11 -17.39
C LEU A 313 -4.02 -0.29 -16.83
N ASP A 314 -5.05 -0.98 -16.39
CA ASP A 314 -5.02 -2.40 -16.06
C ASP A 314 -5.91 -3.14 -17.06
N MET A 315 -5.41 -4.22 -17.65
CA MET A 315 -6.12 -5.03 -18.61
C MET A 315 -5.87 -6.51 -18.35
N THR A 316 -6.91 -7.31 -18.39
CA THR A 316 -6.80 -8.77 -18.39
C THR A 316 -7.40 -9.34 -19.67
N LEU A 317 -6.65 -10.22 -20.30
CA LEU A 317 -7.03 -10.93 -21.54
C LEU A 317 -7.22 -12.40 -21.21
N LEU A 318 -8.38 -12.96 -21.53
CA LEU A 318 -8.74 -14.35 -21.27
C LEU A 318 -8.40 -14.77 -19.83
N PRO A 319 -8.90 -14.04 -18.80
CA PRO A 319 -8.52 -14.27 -17.43
C PRO A 319 -8.90 -15.68 -16.99
N ASP A 320 -7.99 -16.28 -16.23
CA ASP A 320 -8.25 -17.55 -15.56
C ASP A 320 -8.45 -17.30 -14.05
N PHE A 321 -9.64 -17.60 -13.58
CA PHE A 321 -9.99 -17.44 -12.16
C PHE A 321 -10.01 -18.77 -11.40
N THR A 322 -9.43 -19.84 -11.96
CA THR A 322 -9.41 -21.18 -11.33
C THR A 322 -8.59 -21.21 -10.04
N GLN A 323 -7.61 -20.30 -9.89
CA GLN A 323 -6.79 -20.20 -8.69
C GLN A 323 -7.44 -19.36 -7.56
N VAL A 324 -8.59 -18.76 -7.84
CA VAL A 324 -9.31 -17.94 -6.85
C VAL A 324 -9.93 -18.85 -5.79
N ALA A 325 -9.73 -18.50 -4.53
CA ALA A 325 -10.32 -19.25 -3.43
C ALA A 325 -11.85 -19.32 -3.54
N PHE A 326 -12.40 -20.49 -3.29
CA PHE A 326 -13.85 -20.67 -3.29
C PHE A 326 -14.48 -19.89 -2.14
N ASP A 327 -15.65 -19.33 -2.40
CA ASP A 327 -16.46 -18.70 -1.37
C ASP A 327 -16.91 -19.73 -0.33
N LYS A 328 -16.95 -19.31 0.93
CA LYS A 328 -17.50 -20.16 1.99
C LYS A 328 -18.97 -20.46 1.69
N GLN A 329 -19.36 -21.74 1.77
CA GLN A 329 -20.76 -22.11 1.67
C GLN A 329 -21.53 -21.49 2.84
N VAL A 330 -22.51 -20.63 2.53
CA VAL A 330 -23.37 -20.00 3.53
C VAL A 330 -24.81 -20.38 3.21
N LEU A 331 -25.50 -20.97 4.18
CA LEU A 331 -26.95 -21.21 4.05
C LEU A 331 -27.68 -19.87 4.17
N ASN A 332 -28.19 -19.37 3.04
CA ASN A 332 -28.97 -18.14 3.02
C ASN A 332 -30.44 -18.43 3.32
N LEU A 333 -30.85 -18.11 4.53
CA LEU A 333 -32.26 -18.20 4.97
C LEU A 333 -32.99 -16.83 4.88
N GLY A 334 -32.31 -15.79 4.44
CA GLY A 334 -32.87 -14.43 4.33
C GLY A 334 -33.31 -14.08 2.91
N PRO A 335 -34.09 -13.01 2.75
CA PRO A 335 -34.57 -12.53 1.44
C PRO A 335 -33.50 -11.75 0.67
N PHE A 336 -32.34 -11.50 1.27
CA PHE A 336 -31.28 -10.70 0.67
C PHE A 336 -30.16 -11.59 0.10
N GLU A 337 -29.58 -11.15 -1.03
CA GLU A 337 -28.42 -11.79 -1.64
C GLU A 337 -27.21 -11.74 -0.70
N ASN A 338 -26.53 -12.88 -0.46
CA ASN A 338 -25.25 -12.89 0.22
C ASN A 338 -24.21 -12.24 -0.68
N ARG A 339 -23.53 -11.22 -0.17
CA ARG A 339 -22.41 -10.59 -0.85
C ARG A 339 -21.12 -11.19 -0.32
N PHE A 340 -20.28 -11.65 -1.24
CA PHE A 340 -18.94 -12.16 -0.97
C PHE A 340 -17.90 -11.14 -1.39
N ASP A 341 -16.80 -11.12 -0.67
CA ASP A 341 -15.64 -10.28 -1.02
C ASP A 341 -15.08 -10.70 -2.39
N GLU A 342 -14.61 -9.72 -3.14
CA GLU A 342 -13.95 -9.98 -4.41
C GLU A 342 -12.60 -10.64 -4.17
N GLN A 343 -12.32 -11.74 -4.87
CA GLN A 343 -11.08 -12.50 -4.75
C GLN A 343 -10.21 -12.44 -6.03
N ARG A 344 -10.80 -12.00 -7.15
CA ARG A 344 -10.08 -11.91 -8.44
C ARG A 344 -9.21 -10.67 -8.46
N GLN A 345 -7.91 -10.85 -8.65
CA GLN A 345 -6.89 -9.79 -8.53
C GLN A 345 -7.23 -8.54 -9.34
N PHE A 346 -7.64 -8.70 -10.60
CA PHE A 346 -8.03 -7.56 -11.45
C PHE A 346 -9.12 -6.68 -10.82
N PHE A 347 -10.08 -7.28 -10.13
CA PHE A 347 -11.19 -6.57 -9.49
C PHE A 347 -10.93 -6.19 -8.04
N LYS A 348 -9.78 -6.53 -7.45
CA LYS A 348 -9.36 -6.10 -6.11
C LYS A 348 -8.54 -4.82 -6.18
N GLU A 349 -7.63 -4.72 -7.13
CA GLU A 349 -6.69 -3.63 -7.23
C GLU A 349 -7.31 -2.37 -7.85
N GLY A 350 -7.03 -1.19 -7.28
CA GLY A 350 -7.40 0.11 -7.82
C GLY A 350 -8.91 0.32 -8.03
N ILE A 351 -9.75 -0.33 -7.21
CA ILE A 351 -11.21 -0.27 -7.33
C ILE A 351 -11.85 0.76 -6.40
N GLU A 352 -11.07 1.48 -5.61
CA GLU A 352 -11.58 2.46 -4.65
C GLU A 352 -12.50 3.52 -5.26
N LEU A 353 -12.22 3.93 -6.51
CA LEU A 353 -13.07 4.87 -7.24
C LEU A 353 -14.41 4.25 -7.67
N PHE A 354 -14.43 2.94 -7.94
CA PHE A 354 -15.62 2.20 -8.40
C PHE A 354 -16.49 1.75 -7.23
N ASN A 355 -15.91 1.47 -6.07
CA ASN A 355 -16.63 1.00 -4.89
C ASN A 355 -17.33 2.12 -4.11
N LYS A 356 -17.12 3.40 -4.48
CA LYS A 356 -17.79 4.51 -3.81
C LYS A 356 -19.32 4.39 -3.87
N GLY A 357 -19.96 4.52 -2.72
CA GLY A 357 -21.41 4.42 -2.60
C GLY A 357 -21.97 3.00 -2.75
N GLY A 358 -21.14 1.97 -2.87
CA GLY A 358 -21.60 0.57 -2.98
C GLY A 358 -22.42 0.27 -4.25
N LEU A 359 -22.30 1.09 -5.29
CA LEU A 359 -23.07 0.97 -6.54
C LEU A 359 -22.53 -0.13 -7.45
N PHE A 360 -21.25 -0.42 -7.37
CA PHE A 360 -20.57 -1.42 -8.19
C PHE A 360 -20.32 -2.70 -7.39
N TYR A 361 -20.69 -3.85 -7.95
CA TYR A 361 -20.41 -5.17 -7.40
C TYR A 361 -19.80 -6.05 -8.48
N SER A 362 -18.49 -6.13 -8.50
CA SER A 362 -17.68 -6.79 -9.54
C SER A 362 -17.97 -8.28 -9.71
N ARG A 363 -18.39 -8.97 -8.65
CA ARG A 363 -18.72 -10.41 -8.64
C ARG A 363 -19.86 -10.77 -9.62
N ARG A 364 -20.65 -9.81 -10.06
CA ARG A 364 -21.69 -10.03 -11.09
C ARG A 364 -21.11 -10.16 -12.49
N ILE A 365 -19.89 -9.66 -12.73
CA ILE A 365 -19.21 -9.78 -14.03
C ILE A 365 -18.66 -11.20 -14.15
N GLY A 366 -19.09 -11.92 -15.20
CA GLY A 366 -18.78 -13.34 -15.40
C GLY A 366 -19.65 -14.31 -14.60
N GLY A 367 -20.67 -13.83 -13.89
CA GLY A 367 -21.64 -14.66 -13.20
C GLY A 367 -22.63 -15.35 -14.16
N ALA A 368 -23.49 -16.21 -13.61
CA ALA A 368 -24.52 -16.89 -14.38
C ALA A 368 -25.47 -15.90 -15.06
N PRO A 369 -25.85 -16.12 -16.32
CA PRO A 369 -26.80 -15.28 -17.03
C PRO A 369 -28.17 -15.32 -16.34
N LYS A 370 -28.82 -14.16 -16.17
CA LYS A 370 -30.10 -14.06 -15.44
C LYS A 370 -31.33 -14.52 -16.23
N ASN A 371 -31.24 -14.72 -17.54
CA ASN A 371 -32.39 -14.95 -18.43
C ASN A 371 -32.36 -16.31 -19.15
N ILE A 372 -31.98 -17.38 -18.46
CA ILE A 372 -32.24 -18.73 -18.98
C ILE A 372 -33.70 -19.07 -18.65
N THR A 373 -34.62 -18.39 -19.32
CA THR A 373 -36.03 -18.82 -19.36
C THR A 373 -36.16 -19.84 -20.48
N ASN A 374 -36.52 -21.08 -20.12
CA ASN A 374 -36.88 -22.21 -21.01
C ASN A 374 -35.76 -23.10 -21.55
N THR A 375 -34.81 -23.45 -20.78
CA THR A 375 -34.09 -24.70 -21.05
C THR A 375 -34.60 -25.78 -20.13
N ASN A 376 -34.99 -26.92 -20.70
CA ASN A 376 -35.38 -28.10 -19.93
C ASN A 376 -34.23 -28.45 -18.99
N LEU A 377 -34.51 -28.56 -17.70
CA LEU A 377 -33.54 -28.90 -16.65
C LEU A 377 -32.78 -30.22 -16.95
N SER A 378 -33.29 -31.03 -17.89
CA SER A 378 -32.64 -32.27 -18.36
C SER A 378 -31.50 -32.04 -19.36
N GLU A 379 -31.32 -30.82 -19.93
CA GLU A 379 -30.22 -30.48 -20.83
C GLU A 379 -29.05 -29.76 -20.14
N LEU A 380 -29.21 -29.38 -18.87
CA LEU A 380 -28.12 -28.82 -18.03
C LEU A 380 -27.17 -29.93 -17.55
N LYS A 381 -26.56 -30.65 -18.51
CA LYS A 381 -25.64 -31.75 -18.23
C LYS A 381 -24.28 -31.30 -17.68
N ASP A 382 -23.98 -29.98 -17.62
CA ASP A 382 -22.71 -29.45 -17.16
C ASP A 382 -22.90 -28.32 -16.16
N VAL A 383 -22.61 -28.58 -14.90
CA VAL A 383 -22.55 -27.55 -13.84
C VAL A 383 -21.46 -26.49 -14.12
N SER A 384 -20.54 -26.76 -15.05
CA SER A 384 -19.52 -25.83 -15.53
C SER A 384 -20.06 -24.71 -16.42
N GLN A 385 -21.28 -24.82 -16.95
CA GLN A 385 -21.89 -23.84 -17.87
C GLN A 385 -22.59 -22.66 -17.17
N ASN A 386 -22.59 -22.63 -15.84
CA ASN A 386 -23.22 -21.54 -15.09
C ASN A 386 -22.38 -20.26 -14.96
N THR A 387 -21.19 -20.20 -15.59
CA THR A 387 -20.35 -19.01 -15.58
C THR A 387 -20.07 -18.52 -16.99
N THR A 388 -20.30 -17.23 -17.22
CA THR A 388 -19.99 -16.62 -18.51
C THR A 388 -18.48 -16.41 -18.63
N ARG A 389 -17.89 -16.97 -19.71
CA ARG A 389 -16.44 -16.81 -19.95
C ARG A 389 -16.11 -15.35 -20.22
N MET A 390 -15.20 -14.77 -19.44
CA MET A 390 -14.69 -13.43 -19.68
C MET A 390 -13.61 -13.48 -20.78
N LEU A 391 -13.71 -12.59 -21.75
CA LEU A 391 -12.73 -12.47 -22.84
C LEU A 391 -11.71 -11.37 -22.52
N ASN A 392 -12.20 -10.25 -21.96
CA ASN A 392 -11.36 -9.10 -21.63
C ASN A 392 -12.02 -8.31 -20.49
N ALA A 393 -11.19 -7.76 -19.62
CA ALA A 393 -11.59 -6.64 -18.80
C ALA A 393 -10.50 -5.57 -18.81
N THR A 394 -10.91 -4.32 -18.89
CA THR A 394 -10.01 -3.16 -18.97
C THR A 394 -10.46 -2.11 -17.99
N LYS A 395 -9.52 -1.59 -17.22
CA LYS A 395 -9.74 -0.54 -16.23
C LYS A 395 -8.70 0.56 -16.40
N ILE A 396 -9.15 1.80 -16.42
CA ILE A 396 -8.31 2.99 -16.33
C ILE A 396 -8.71 3.73 -15.07
N SER A 397 -7.76 3.99 -14.19
CA SER A 397 -8.03 4.72 -12.95
C SER A 397 -6.88 5.65 -12.61
N GLY A 398 -7.22 6.77 -11.98
CA GLY A 398 -6.23 7.76 -11.56
C GLY A 398 -6.85 8.99 -10.94
N ARG A 399 -6.00 9.93 -10.53
CA ARG A 399 -6.41 11.23 -10.00
C ARG A 399 -5.68 12.34 -10.76
N THR A 400 -6.41 13.40 -11.05
CA THR A 400 -5.82 14.61 -11.62
C THR A 400 -5.07 15.40 -10.55
N THR A 401 -4.25 16.37 -10.96
CA THR A 401 -3.56 17.32 -10.07
C THR A 401 -4.54 18.13 -9.20
N ALA A 402 -5.79 18.32 -9.66
CA ALA A 402 -6.87 18.93 -8.89
C ALA A 402 -7.58 17.94 -7.94
N ASN A 403 -6.99 16.77 -7.69
CA ASN A 403 -7.52 15.70 -6.82
C ASN A 403 -8.87 15.11 -7.28
N LEU A 404 -9.24 15.29 -8.55
CA LEU A 404 -10.41 14.64 -9.14
C LEU A 404 -10.05 13.19 -9.51
N GLY A 405 -10.71 12.21 -8.86
CA GLY A 405 -10.59 10.80 -9.21
C GLY A 405 -11.43 10.46 -10.44
N ILE A 406 -10.81 9.81 -11.43
CA ILE A 406 -11.47 9.35 -12.65
C ILE A 406 -11.24 7.84 -12.78
N GLY A 407 -12.33 7.08 -12.98
CA GLY A 407 -12.29 5.65 -13.21
C GLY A 407 -13.15 5.26 -14.40
N PHE A 408 -12.60 4.44 -15.29
CA PHE A 408 -13.31 3.79 -16.40
C PHE A 408 -13.09 2.28 -16.30
N LEU A 409 -14.16 1.51 -16.41
CA LEU A 409 -14.11 0.04 -16.41
C LEU A 409 -14.98 -0.51 -17.53
N ASN A 410 -14.43 -1.44 -18.30
CA ASN A 410 -15.13 -2.21 -19.32
C ASN A 410 -14.83 -3.69 -19.11
N ALA A 411 -15.81 -4.55 -19.35
CA ALA A 411 -15.65 -6.00 -19.37
C ALA A 411 -16.41 -6.60 -20.54
N ILE A 412 -15.80 -7.53 -21.25
CA ILE A 412 -16.35 -8.23 -22.39
C ILE A 412 -16.41 -9.71 -22.04
N THR A 413 -17.59 -10.28 -22.18
CA THR A 413 -17.83 -11.70 -21.99
C THR A 413 -18.16 -12.38 -23.31
N ALA A 414 -17.89 -13.68 -23.41
CA ALA A 414 -18.35 -14.48 -24.55
C ALA A 414 -19.88 -14.51 -24.58
N PRO A 415 -20.51 -14.60 -25.77
CA PRO A 415 -21.94 -14.88 -25.88
C PRO A 415 -22.22 -16.27 -25.30
N ASN A 416 -23.33 -16.43 -24.62
CA ASN A 416 -23.87 -17.70 -24.13
C ASN A 416 -24.79 -18.33 -25.17
#